data_63188081fafe88c3c7d22d1c9b9e37e5
#
_entry.id   63188081fafe88c3c7d22d1c9b9e37e5
#
_cell.length_a   1.000
_cell.length_b   1.000
_cell.length_c   1.000
_cell.angle_alpha   90.00
_cell.angle_beta   90.00
_cell.angle_gamma   90.00
#
_symmetry.space_group_name_H-M   'P 1'
#
loop_
_entity.id
_entity.type
_entity.pdbx_description
1 polymer ?
#
loop_
_entity_poly.entity_id
_entity_poly.type
_entity_poly.pdbx_seq_one_letter_code
_entity_poly.pdbx_strand_id
1 'polypeptide(L)' 'MAVPPVRPIAERRVAQHFLQVGAVSMADAIAFVPGSPSRQRAFERLKGADVLRTDGQDKWWLDEERWSSRRS' A
#
# COMPACT_ATOMS: atom_id res chain seq x y z
N MET A 1 4.00 26.32 15.48
CA MET A 1 4.36 24.94 15.80
C MET A 1 4.29 24.10 14.53
N ALA A 2 5.35 23.43 14.22
CA ALA A 2 5.39 22.61 13.01
C ALA A 2 4.65 21.31 13.23
N VAL A 3 3.72 21.01 12.33
CA VAL A 3 3.06 19.73 12.35
C VAL A 3 3.92 18.75 11.57
N PRO A 4 4.35 17.63 12.15
CA PRO A 4 5.14 16.67 11.41
C PRO A 4 4.34 16.13 10.23
N PRO A 5 5.02 15.87 9.11
CA PRO A 5 4.32 15.30 7.97
C PRO A 5 3.71 13.97 8.36
N VAL A 6 2.41 13.85 8.14
CA VAL A 6 1.68 12.65 8.46
C VAL A 6 1.22 12.03 7.16
N ARG A 7 1.43 10.72 7.02
CA ARG A 7 0.91 10.02 5.87
C ARG A 7 -0.60 10.06 5.88
N PRO A 8 -1.23 10.15 4.71
CA PRO A 8 -2.68 10.05 4.63
C PRO A 8 -3.16 8.74 5.29
N ILE A 9 -4.22 8.86 6.07
CA ILE A 9 -4.79 7.70 6.77
C ILE A 9 -5.16 6.60 5.78
N ALA A 10 -5.66 6.98 4.60
CA ALA A 10 -6.04 6.01 3.58
C ALA A 10 -4.86 5.14 3.13
N GLU A 11 -3.68 5.73 2.97
CA GLU A 11 -2.49 4.95 2.60
C GLU A 11 -2.12 3.96 3.68
N ARG A 12 -2.20 4.37 4.94
CA ARG A 12 -1.93 3.48 6.07
C ARG A 12 -2.91 2.31 6.09
N ARG A 13 -4.18 2.58 5.85
CA ARG A 13 -5.21 1.55 5.85
C ARG A 13 -5.02 0.56 4.73
N VAL A 14 -4.67 1.04 3.54
CA VAL A 14 -4.37 0.16 2.42
C VAL A 14 -3.16 -0.72 2.74
N ALA A 15 -2.07 -0.12 3.19
CA ALA A 15 -0.87 -0.88 3.54
C ALA A 15 -1.15 -1.90 4.64
N GLN A 16 -1.92 -1.49 5.65
CA GLN A 16 -2.23 -2.36 6.78
C GLN A 16 -3.06 -3.56 6.36
N HIS A 17 -3.96 -3.37 5.41
CA HIS A 17 -4.73 -4.49 4.86
C HIS A 17 -3.80 -5.57 4.29
N PHE A 18 -2.82 -5.17 3.48
CA PHE A 18 -1.86 -6.10 2.91
C PHE A 18 -1.01 -6.79 3.99
N LEU A 19 -0.63 -6.03 5.01
CA LEU A 19 0.14 -6.61 6.13
C LEU A 19 -0.68 -7.63 6.90
N GLN A 20 -1.95 -7.33 7.16
CA GLN A 20 -2.82 -8.22 7.92
C GLN A 20 -3.11 -9.53 7.23
N VAL A 21 -3.26 -9.49 5.91
CA VAL A 21 -3.51 -10.72 5.15
C VAL A 21 -2.22 -11.42 4.72
N GLY A 22 -1.08 -10.83 5.03
CA GLY A 22 0.22 -11.44 4.70
C GLY A 22 0.63 -11.31 3.25
N ALA A 23 0.04 -10.38 2.50
CA ALA A 23 0.35 -10.17 1.09
C ALA A 23 1.59 -9.30 0.96
N VAL A 24 2.74 -9.84 1.32
CA VAL A 24 4.01 -9.10 1.39
C VAL A 24 5.07 -9.68 0.46
N SER A 25 4.66 -10.57 -0.43
CA SER A 25 5.55 -11.13 -1.45
C SER A 25 4.72 -11.47 -2.68
N MET A 26 5.39 -11.67 -3.81
CA MET A 26 4.69 -12.02 -5.04
C MET A 26 3.90 -13.34 -4.88
N ALA A 27 4.44 -14.28 -4.14
CA ALA A 27 3.78 -15.58 -3.92
C ALA A 27 2.48 -15.43 -3.15
N ASP A 28 2.36 -14.39 -2.32
CA ASP A 28 1.19 -14.14 -1.48
C ASP A 28 0.33 -13.00 -1.99
N ALA A 29 0.55 -12.57 -3.22
CA ALA A 29 -0.21 -11.47 -3.81
C ALA A 29 -1.71 -11.74 -3.81
N ILE A 30 -2.49 -10.71 -3.59
CA ILE A 30 -3.95 -10.79 -3.51
C ILE A 30 -4.62 -9.82 -4.47
N ALA A 31 -5.85 -10.11 -4.84
CA ALA A 31 -6.68 -9.15 -5.53
C ALA A 31 -7.12 -8.09 -4.51
N PHE A 32 -7.10 -6.83 -4.92
CA PHE A 32 -7.47 -5.73 -4.02
C PHE A 32 -8.42 -4.76 -4.73
N VAL A 33 -9.53 -4.49 -4.06
CA VAL A 33 -10.51 -3.51 -4.52
C VAL A 33 -10.56 -2.39 -3.48
N PRO A 34 -10.21 -1.15 -3.85
CA PRO A 34 -10.11 -0.06 -2.89
C PRO A 34 -11.39 0.25 -2.12
N GLY A 35 -12.53 0.21 -2.75
CA GLY A 35 -13.80 0.38 -2.07
C GLY A 35 -14.24 1.82 -1.82
N SER A 36 -13.36 2.81 -1.96
CA SER A 36 -13.71 4.22 -1.81
C SER A 36 -12.77 5.08 -2.63
N PRO A 37 -13.19 6.32 -3.00
CA PRO A 37 -12.31 7.22 -3.77
C PRO A 37 -11.00 7.55 -3.06
N SER A 38 -11.02 7.73 -1.74
CA SER A 38 -9.79 8.04 -1.01
C SER A 38 -8.85 6.84 -0.97
N ARG A 39 -9.37 5.64 -0.83
CA ARG A 39 -8.55 4.44 -0.89
C ARG A 39 -8.01 4.18 -2.30
N GLN A 40 -8.81 4.50 -3.31
CA GLN A 40 -8.37 4.39 -4.69
C GLN A 40 -7.17 5.30 -4.95
N ARG A 41 -7.23 6.54 -4.49
CA ARG A 41 -6.10 7.48 -4.62
C ARG A 41 -4.88 7.00 -3.86
N ALA A 42 -5.09 6.50 -2.65
CA ALA A 42 -3.99 5.96 -1.85
C ALA A 42 -3.34 4.77 -2.55
N PHE A 43 -4.14 3.87 -3.08
CA PHE A 43 -3.67 2.71 -3.83
C PHE A 43 -2.82 3.14 -5.03
N GLU A 44 -3.29 4.14 -5.79
CA GLU A 44 -2.55 4.65 -6.94
C GLU A 44 -1.22 5.29 -6.53
N ARG A 45 -1.19 6.01 -5.41
CA ARG A 45 0.05 6.60 -4.90
C ARG A 45 1.06 5.53 -4.49
N LEU A 46 0.58 4.50 -3.82
CA LEU A 46 1.44 3.39 -3.37
C LEU A 46 1.97 2.61 -4.57
N LYS A 47 1.18 2.44 -5.61
CA LYS A 47 1.63 1.83 -6.85
C LYS A 47 2.73 2.68 -7.50
N GLY A 48 2.51 3.99 -7.58
CA GLY A 48 3.46 4.90 -8.18
C GLY A 48 4.78 4.98 -7.43
N ALA A 49 4.77 4.68 -6.14
CA ALA A 49 5.97 4.67 -5.30
C ALA A 49 6.64 3.31 -5.22
N ASP A 50 6.14 2.33 -5.96
CA ASP A 50 6.61 0.93 -5.95
C ASP A 50 6.46 0.25 -4.58
N VAL A 51 5.59 0.79 -3.74
CA VAL A 51 5.26 0.18 -2.46
C VAL A 51 4.29 -0.98 -2.67
N LEU A 52 3.33 -0.83 -3.59
CA LEU A 52 2.47 -1.91 -4.01
C LEU A 52 2.91 -2.39 -5.38
N ARG A 53 3.19 -3.67 -5.45
CA ARG A 53 3.69 -4.30 -6.67
C ARG A 53 2.71 -5.36 -7.13
N THR A 54 2.75 -5.67 -8.42
CA THR A 54 1.82 -6.63 -9.01
C THR A 54 2.58 -7.85 -9.54
N ASP A 55 1.87 -8.98 -9.56
CA ASP A 55 2.36 -10.18 -10.22
C ASP A 55 2.04 -10.19 -11.73
N GLY A 56 1.34 -9.15 -12.21
CA GLY A 56 0.92 -9.06 -13.61
C GLY A 56 -0.43 -9.69 -13.90
N GLN A 57 -1.13 -10.23 -12.88
CA GLN A 57 -2.41 -10.92 -13.04
C GLN A 57 -3.49 -10.34 -12.13
N ASP A 58 -3.50 -9.02 -11.99
CA ASP A 58 -4.45 -8.29 -11.14
C ASP A 58 -4.35 -8.62 -9.66
N LYS A 59 -3.22 -9.16 -9.24
CA LYS A 59 -2.93 -9.37 -7.82
C LYS A 59 -1.81 -8.47 -7.39
N TRP A 60 -1.86 -8.06 -6.12
CA TRP A 60 -0.96 -7.06 -5.57
C TRP A 60 -0.36 -7.53 -4.27
N TRP A 61 0.82 -7.02 -3.96
CA TRP A 61 1.50 -7.29 -2.70
C TRP A 61 2.26 -6.06 -2.25
N LEU A 62 2.47 -5.96 -0.94
CA LEU A 62 3.14 -4.81 -0.33
C LEU A 62 4.63 -5.09 -0.20
N ASP A 63 5.45 -4.17 -0.73
CA ASP A 63 6.88 -4.21 -0.51
C ASP A 63 7.15 -3.58 0.86
N GLU A 64 7.33 -4.41 1.88
CA GLU A 64 7.51 -3.94 3.25
C GLU A 64 8.72 -3.04 3.41
N GLU A 65 9.79 -3.34 2.71
CA GLU A 65 11.01 -2.54 2.78
C GLU A 65 10.77 -1.12 2.29
N ARG A 66 10.10 -0.98 1.15
CA ARG A 66 9.78 0.32 0.62
C ARG A 66 8.76 1.06 1.47
N TRP A 67 7.80 0.33 2.00
CA TRP A 67 6.82 0.93 2.91
C TRP A 67 7.49 1.47 4.16
N SER A 68 8.40 0.70 4.74
CA SER A 68 9.16 1.13 5.93
C SER A 68 10.03 2.35 5.63
N SER A 69 10.67 2.39 4.46
CA SER A 69 11.51 3.52 4.06
C SER A 69 10.72 4.81 3.96
N ARG A 70 9.44 4.75 3.61
CA ARG A 70 8.60 5.94 3.52
C ARG A 70 8.25 6.53 4.88
N ARG A 71 8.56 5.85 5.96
CA ARG A 71 8.24 6.30 7.31
C ARG A 71 9.27 7.27 7.88
N SER A 72 10.39 7.36 7.25
CA SER A 72 11.46 8.26 7.71
C SER A 72 11.30 9.67 7.19
#